data_20dc304f8d18a2e56e140e442fa677db
#
_entry.id   20dc304f8d18a2e56e140e442fa677db
#
_cell.length_a   1.000
_cell.length_b   1.000
_cell.length_c   1.000
_cell.angle_alpha   90.00
_cell.angle_beta   90.00
_cell.angle_gamma   90.00
#
_symmetry.space_group_name_H-M   'P 1'
#
loop_
_entity.id
_entity.type
_entity.pdbx_description
1 polymer ?
#
loop_
_entity_poly.entity_id
_entity_poly.type
_entity_poly.pdbx_seq_one_letter_code
_entity_poly.pdbx_strand_id
1 'polypeptide(L)' 'MTPEELRTLEKDVKKTKRLASEQAMELHDLIEDRLPDAYSELMGIAQATYDACKAWDEANQKLNAAQAEAA' A
#
# COMPACT_ATOMS: atom_id res chain seq x y z
N MET A 1 10.16 5.43 22.02
CA MET A 1 10.69 5.15 20.67
C MET A 1 11.72 6.18 20.27
N THR A 2 12.83 5.76 19.69
CA THR A 2 13.90 6.66 19.29
C THR A 2 13.52 7.43 18.01
N PRO A 3 14.14 8.62 17.78
CA PRO A 3 13.92 9.33 16.51
C PRO A 3 14.28 8.51 15.27
N GLU A 4 15.26 7.61 15.36
CA GLU A 4 15.64 6.75 14.26
C GLU A 4 14.56 5.72 13.94
N GLU A 5 13.96 5.12 14.96
CA GLU A 5 12.84 4.19 14.80
C GLU A 5 11.64 4.88 14.18
N LEU A 6 11.36 6.11 14.62
CA LEU A 6 10.27 6.90 14.07
C LEU A 6 10.47 7.19 12.58
N ARG A 7 11.70 7.55 12.19
CA ARG A 7 12.03 7.76 10.76
C ARG A 7 11.87 6.51 9.94
N THR A 8 12.23 5.36 10.49
CA THR A 8 12.06 4.07 9.80
C THR A 8 10.58 3.81 9.54
N LEU A 9 9.72 4.07 10.52
CA LEU A 9 8.28 3.93 10.35
C LEU A 9 7.72 4.89 9.30
N GLU A 10 8.20 6.13 9.29
CA GLU A 10 7.80 7.13 8.30
C GLU A 10 8.20 6.71 6.88
N LYS A 11 9.40 6.15 6.72
CA LYS A 11 9.87 5.64 5.43
C LYS A 11 9.03 4.46 4.96
N ASP A 12 8.66 3.57 5.88
CA ASP A 12 7.80 2.43 5.56
C ASP A 12 6.43 2.87 5.08
N VAL A 13 5.84 3.88 5.72
CA VAL A 13 4.56 4.44 5.29
C VAL A 13 4.67 4.99 3.87
N LYS A 14 5.72 5.75 3.57
CA LYS A 14 5.93 6.32 2.24
C LYS A 14 6.14 5.25 1.18
N LYS A 15 6.96 4.25 1.50
CA LYS A 15 7.25 3.15 0.59
C LYS A 15 6.00 2.33 0.29
N THR A 16 5.26 1.93 1.32
CA THR A 16 4.06 1.12 1.15
C THR A 16 2.96 1.90 0.42
N LYS A 17 2.85 3.20 0.66
CA LYS A 17 1.90 4.05 -0.08
C LYS A 17 2.23 4.08 -1.57
N ARG A 18 3.52 4.23 -1.91
CA ARG A 18 3.95 4.22 -3.31
C ARG A 18 3.62 2.90 -3.97
N LEU A 19 3.93 1.77 -3.29
CA LEU A 19 3.64 0.44 -3.84
C LEU A 19 2.15 0.21 -4.02
N ALA A 20 1.33 0.67 -3.07
CA ALA A 20 -0.13 0.59 -3.19
C ALA A 20 -0.63 1.41 -4.38
N SER A 21 -0.08 2.59 -4.61
CA SER A 21 -0.45 3.43 -5.75
C SER A 21 -0.07 2.80 -7.08
N GLU A 22 1.10 2.16 -7.15
CA GLU A 22 1.53 1.44 -8.35
C GLU A 22 0.60 0.28 -8.68
N GLN A 23 0.20 -0.49 -7.67
CA GLN A 23 -0.75 -1.59 -7.84
C GLN A 23 -2.14 -1.10 -8.23
N ALA A 24 -2.59 -0.01 -7.63
CA ALA A 24 -3.87 0.60 -7.98
C ALA A 24 -3.89 1.07 -9.44
N MET A 25 -2.78 1.60 -9.93
CA MET A 25 -2.65 2.03 -11.33
C MET A 25 -2.71 0.83 -12.28
N GLU A 26 -2.08 -0.28 -11.92
CA GLU A 26 -2.14 -1.51 -12.71
C GLU A 26 -3.58 -2.04 -12.81
N LEU A 27 -4.31 -2.02 -11.70
CA LEU A 27 -5.72 -2.41 -11.68
C LEU A 27 -6.57 -1.46 -12.54
N HIS A 28 -6.32 -0.18 -12.45
CA HIS A 28 -7.00 0.84 -13.26
C HIS A 28 -6.78 0.59 -14.75
N ASP A 29 -5.54 0.31 -15.15
CA ASP A 29 -5.21 0.04 -16.55
C ASP A 29 -5.88 -1.25 -17.04
N LEU A 30 -5.96 -2.27 -16.20
CA LEU A 30 -6.67 -3.49 -16.54
C LEU A 30 -8.14 -3.20 -16.82
N ILE A 31 -8.78 -2.43 -15.95
CA ILE A 31 -10.22 -2.12 -16.05
C ILE A 31 -10.50 -1.30 -17.30
N GLU A 32 -9.68 -0.30 -17.60
CA GLU A 32 -9.92 0.59 -18.74
C GLU A 32 -9.56 -0.01 -20.08
N ASP A 33 -8.40 -0.70 -20.16
CA ASP A 33 -7.82 -1.03 -21.45
C ASP A 33 -7.89 -2.50 -21.83
N ARG A 34 -7.99 -3.41 -20.85
CA ARG A 34 -7.84 -4.83 -21.10
C ARG A 34 -9.06 -5.70 -20.78
N LEU A 35 -10.06 -5.16 -20.14
CA LEU A 35 -11.31 -5.87 -19.91
C LEU A 35 -12.27 -5.64 -21.10
N PRO A 36 -13.10 -6.62 -21.46
CA PRO A 36 -13.30 -7.90 -20.75
C PRO A 36 -12.30 -9.01 -21.11
N ASP A 37 -11.45 -8.82 -22.11
CA ASP A 37 -10.59 -9.90 -22.63
C ASP A 37 -9.65 -10.47 -21.57
N ALA A 38 -9.04 -9.62 -20.77
CA ALA A 38 -8.06 -10.05 -19.77
C ALA A 38 -8.67 -10.32 -18.39
N TYR A 39 -9.94 -10.70 -18.34
CA TYR A 39 -10.62 -10.93 -17.06
C TYR A 39 -9.92 -11.97 -16.18
N SER A 40 -9.18 -12.90 -16.77
CA SER A 40 -8.45 -13.93 -16.02
C SER A 40 -7.34 -13.36 -15.14
N GLU A 41 -6.87 -12.12 -15.42
CA GLU A 41 -5.86 -11.44 -14.62
C GLU A 41 -6.47 -10.64 -13.48
N LEU A 42 -7.77 -10.42 -13.50
CA LEU A 42 -8.45 -9.50 -12.57
C LEU A 42 -8.25 -9.89 -11.11
N MET A 43 -8.49 -11.14 -10.78
CA MET A 43 -8.41 -11.58 -9.39
C MET A 43 -6.99 -11.48 -8.83
N GLY A 44 -5.98 -11.83 -9.64
CA GLY A 44 -4.57 -11.72 -9.23
C GLY A 44 -4.14 -10.29 -9.00
N ILE A 45 -4.50 -9.39 -9.91
CA ILE A 45 -4.16 -7.97 -9.80
C ILE A 45 -4.93 -7.33 -8.64
N ALA A 46 -6.20 -7.69 -8.46
CA ALA A 46 -7.00 -7.21 -7.34
C ALA A 46 -6.41 -7.66 -6.00
N GLN A 47 -5.98 -8.92 -5.91
CA GLN A 47 -5.35 -9.44 -4.70
C GLN A 47 -4.05 -8.69 -4.38
N ALA A 48 -3.20 -8.46 -5.39
CA ALA A 48 -1.95 -7.73 -5.22
C ALA A 48 -2.23 -6.29 -4.75
N THR A 49 -3.26 -5.66 -5.28
CA THR A 49 -3.66 -4.31 -4.86
C THR A 49 -4.14 -4.32 -3.42
N TYR A 50 -4.97 -5.29 -3.06
CA TYR A 50 -5.45 -5.45 -1.68
C TYR A 50 -4.27 -5.61 -0.72
N ASP A 51 -3.34 -6.51 -1.05
CA ASP A 51 -2.19 -6.79 -0.19
C ASP A 51 -1.30 -5.57 0.00
N ALA A 52 -1.07 -4.80 -1.07
CA ALA A 52 -0.28 -3.58 -1.01
C ALA A 52 -0.95 -2.51 -0.15
N CYS A 53 -2.25 -2.35 -0.28
CA CYS A 53 -3.02 -1.40 0.53
C CYS A 53 -3.05 -1.81 2.01
N LYS A 54 -3.17 -3.10 2.26
CA LYS A 54 -3.14 -3.63 3.63
C LYS A 54 -1.77 -3.38 4.29
N ALA A 55 -0.69 -3.57 3.53
CA ALA A 55 0.66 -3.31 4.02
C ALA A 55 0.83 -1.84 4.41
N TRP A 56 0.28 -0.93 3.59
CA TRP A 56 0.29 0.51 3.92
C TRP A 56 -0.50 0.79 5.19
N ASP A 57 -1.68 0.19 5.32
CA ASP A 57 -2.53 0.41 6.51
C ASP A 57 -1.81 -0.05 7.78
N GLU A 58 -1.16 -1.19 7.75
CA GLU A 58 -0.39 -1.70 8.88
C GLU A 58 0.79 -0.78 9.24
N ALA A 59 1.52 -0.31 8.23
CA ALA A 59 2.62 0.63 8.45
C ALA A 59 2.12 1.95 9.03
N ASN A 60 1.01 2.44 8.53
CA ASN A 60 0.41 3.68 8.99
C ASN A 60 -0.09 3.57 10.44
N GLN A 61 -0.65 2.44 10.82
CA GLN A 61 -1.09 2.19 12.19
C GLN A 61 0.10 2.16 13.16
N LYS A 62 1.20 1.55 12.76
CA LYS A 62 2.43 1.53 13.57
C LYS A 62 2.98 2.93 13.79
N LEU A 63 3.00 3.73 12.73
CA LEU A 63 3.47 5.12 12.84
C LEU A 63 2.56 5.94 13.75
N ASN A 64 1.26 5.82 13.59
CA ASN A 64 0.30 6.55 14.42
C ASN A 64 0.43 6.16 15.89
N ALA A 65 0.60 4.88 16.19
CA ALA A 65 0.80 4.40 17.55
C ALA A 65 2.10 4.95 18.15
N ALA A 66 3.17 4.97 17.36
CA ALA A 66 4.46 5.50 17.80
C ALA A 66 4.40 7.01 18.07
N GLN A 67 3.71 7.75 17.23
CA GLN A 67 3.52 9.20 17.40
C GLN A 67 2.67 9.51 18.65
N ALA A 68 1.65 8.70 18.91
CA ALA A 68 0.81 8.84 20.10
C ALA A 68 1.63 8.62 21.37
N GLU A 69 2.54 7.64 21.38
CA GLU A 69 3.43 7.40 22.50
C GLU A 69 4.43 8.54 22.71
N ALA A 70 4.88 9.15 21.62
CA ALA A 70 5.85 10.24 21.66
C ALA A 70 5.22 11.57 22.14
N ALA A 71 3.93 11.69 22.01
CA ALA A 71 3.22 12.88 22.47
C ALA A 71 2.97 12.83 23.97
#